data_2427b69d2f530237c2bc686ad5c284a2
#
_entry.id   2427b69d2f530237c2bc686ad5c284a2
#
_cell.length_a   1.000
_cell.length_b   1.000
_cell.length_c   1.000
_cell.angle_alpha   90.00
_cell.angle_beta   90.00
_cell.angle_gamma   90.00
#
_symmetry.space_group_name_H-M   'P 1'
#
loop_
_entity.id
_entity.type
_entity.pdbx_description
1 polymer ?
#
loop_
_entity_poly.entity_id
_entity_poly.type
_entity_poly.pdbx_seq_one_letter_code
_entity_poly.pdbx_strand_id
1 'polypeptide(L)'
;CLLTFILSVTGTFLVRSGILNSVHTFANDPTRGIYILMYLSLMILASVYILFTRYKPASIEINSNSKETFVLVNNWFMMFYLITVLLGTLYPIFTDAMTNNKISVGPPFYNSVIIPVVVIFLFFMAIGPNVKWIKNKFINFKIYLLIFLAAVLLNFIIFSFFKSYSVISNLIVISSLFLIFSSIFNIFKKSSFNFPRVISHLSFGFLILFIGLNHNFSVEKDFNLKVGETKQIDNFKFYLKDLKLTQDTNYKTITGQLKVNDLFTKEERILKPEIRIYDNPKTLTYEASIQSNFLRDYYLTMSNIDRSDYYNIKFQKKPLMIWIWISVATLSLGGFLSLIRHAKYN
;
A
#
# COMPACT_ATOMS: atom_id res chain seq x y z
N CYS A 1 23.40 -0.20 -5.37
CA CYS A 1 23.36 1.15 -5.99
C CYS A 1 23.19 1.10 -7.52
N LEU A 2 24.03 0.36 -8.30
CA LEU A 2 23.92 0.31 -9.77
C LEU A 2 22.56 -0.21 -10.24
N LEU A 3 22.10 -1.34 -9.71
CA LEU A 3 20.80 -1.93 -10.06
C LEU A 3 19.65 -0.97 -9.79
N THR A 4 19.66 -0.28 -8.66
CA THR A 4 18.63 0.70 -8.28
C THR A 4 18.57 1.84 -9.28
N PHE A 5 19.73 2.35 -9.70
CA PHE A 5 19.83 3.41 -10.71
C PHE A 5 19.32 2.94 -12.09
N ILE A 6 19.75 1.76 -12.53
CA ILE A 6 19.29 1.15 -13.80
C ILE A 6 17.77 1.00 -13.80
N LEU A 7 17.18 0.48 -12.72
CA LEU A 7 15.72 0.32 -12.59
C LEU A 7 14.97 1.66 -12.57
N SER A 8 15.55 2.72 -12.00
CA SER A 8 14.99 4.06 -12.05
C SER A 8 14.95 4.61 -13.49
N VAL A 9 16.02 4.43 -14.24
CA VAL A 9 16.07 4.82 -15.67
C VAL A 9 15.14 3.97 -16.52
N THR A 10 15.02 2.66 -16.21
CA THR A 10 14.06 1.75 -16.85
C THR A 10 12.63 2.22 -16.64
N GLY A 11 12.27 2.64 -15.42
CA GLY A 11 10.95 3.22 -15.13
C GLY A 11 10.67 4.46 -15.98
N THR A 12 11.65 5.36 -16.10
CA THR A 12 11.56 6.55 -16.96
C THR A 12 11.36 6.18 -18.42
N PHE A 13 12.10 5.20 -18.91
CA PHE A 13 11.93 4.66 -20.27
C PHE A 13 10.52 4.12 -20.50
N LEU A 14 10.02 3.27 -19.63
CA LEU A 14 8.69 2.68 -19.75
C LEU A 14 7.57 3.73 -19.83
N VAL A 15 7.65 4.79 -19.00
CA VAL A 15 6.64 5.86 -18.96
C VAL A 15 6.71 6.75 -20.20
N ARG A 16 7.91 6.99 -20.76
CA ARG A 16 8.15 7.94 -21.87
C ARG A 16 8.11 7.30 -23.26
N SER A 17 8.36 6.01 -23.37
CA SER A 17 8.44 5.30 -24.66
C SER A 17 7.08 5.04 -25.31
N GLY A 18 5.97 5.20 -24.57
CA GLY A 18 4.65 4.85 -25.08
C GLY A 18 4.33 3.36 -25.13
N ILE A 19 5.22 2.52 -24.59
CA ILE A 19 5.01 1.08 -24.53
C ILE A 19 3.92 0.69 -23.52
N LEU A 20 3.78 1.49 -22.44
CA LEU A 20 2.76 1.25 -21.41
C LEU A 20 1.42 1.87 -21.79
N ASN A 21 0.37 1.06 -21.83
CA ASN A 21 -1.02 1.53 -21.86
C ASN A 21 -1.48 1.86 -20.41
N SER A 22 -1.02 2.98 -19.88
CA SER A 22 -1.36 3.41 -18.51
C SER A 22 -1.79 4.87 -18.50
N VAL A 23 -2.67 5.23 -17.59
CA VAL A 23 -3.03 6.63 -17.30
C VAL A 23 -1.84 7.48 -16.84
N HIS A 24 -0.74 6.84 -16.49
CA HIS A 24 0.51 7.49 -16.09
C HIS A 24 1.51 7.69 -17.24
N THR A 25 1.15 7.31 -18.47
CA THR A 25 1.97 7.59 -19.65
C THR A 25 1.73 9.01 -20.12
N PHE A 26 2.53 9.94 -19.60
CA PHE A 26 2.50 11.33 -20.02
C PHE A 26 3.42 11.56 -21.21
N ALA A 27 2.91 12.25 -22.23
CA ALA A 27 3.68 12.65 -23.41
C ALA A 27 4.42 11.47 -24.09
N ASN A 28 3.64 10.60 -24.74
CA ASN A 28 4.16 9.54 -25.64
C ASN A 28 5.07 10.17 -26.71
N ASP A 29 6.37 9.98 -26.55
CA ASP A 29 7.36 10.43 -27.53
C ASP A 29 8.33 9.27 -27.80
N PRO A 30 8.06 8.45 -28.84
CA PRO A 30 8.90 7.32 -29.21
C PRO A 30 10.36 7.73 -29.50
N THR A 31 10.58 8.94 -30.03
CA THR A 31 11.92 9.44 -30.34
C THR A 31 12.75 9.64 -29.07
N ARG A 32 12.19 10.29 -28.06
CA ARG A 32 12.85 10.42 -26.74
C ARG A 32 13.00 9.07 -26.06
N GLY A 33 12.05 8.15 -26.25
CA GLY A 33 12.15 6.77 -25.78
C GLY A 33 13.40 6.06 -26.28
N ILE A 34 13.74 6.21 -27.57
CA ILE A 34 14.95 5.62 -28.16
C ILE A 34 16.23 6.17 -27.52
N TYR A 35 16.32 7.48 -27.27
CA TYR A 35 17.49 8.07 -26.59
C TYR A 35 17.67 7.54 -25.17
N ILE A 36 16.56 7.41 -24.42
CA ILE A 36 16.60 6.84 -23.07
C ILE A 36 17.02 5.38 -23.12
N LEU A 37 16.54 4.61 -24.10
CA LEU A 37 16.91 3.20 -24.31
C LEU A 37 18.40 3.03 -24.63
N MET A 38 18.96 3.88 -25.50
CA MET A 38 20.39 3.88 -25.79
C MET A 38 21.23 4.17 -24.55
N TYR A 39 20.84 5.20 -23.77
CA TYR A 39 21.50 5.51 -22.50
C TYR A 39 21.40 4.36 -21.50
N LEU A 40 20.23 3.76 -21.34
CA LEU A 40 20.00 2.61 -20.48
C LEU A 40 20.86 1.42 -20.89
N SER A 41 20.93 1.12 -22.18
CA SER A 41 21.77 0.04 -22.73
C SER A 41 23.25 0.26 -22.43
N LEU A 42 23.73 1.48 -22.62
CA LEU A 42 25.11 1.86 -22.29
C LEU A 42 25.40 1.66 -20.79
N MET A 43 24.48 2.09 -19.93
CA MET A 43 24.62 1.94 -18.48
C MET A 43 24.63 0.48 -18.04
N ILE A 44 23.77 -0.35 -18.65
CA ILE A 44 23.76 -1.80 -18.37
C ILE A 44 25.09 -2.43 -18.79
N LEU A 45 25.54 -2.18 -20.03
CA LEU A 45 26.79 -2.73 -20.54
C LEU A 45 27.99 -2.30 -19.69
N ALA A 46 28.10 -1.02 -19.34
CA ALA A 46 29.17 -0.52 -18.47
C ALA A 46 29.11 -1.16 -17.09
N SER A 47 27.91 -1.32 -16.51
CA SER A 47 27.73 -1.96 -15.19
C SER A 47 28.12 -3.42 -15.20
N VAL A 48 27.74 -4.16 -16.24
CA VAL A 48 28.11 -5.56 -16.44
C VAL A 48 29.63 -5.70 -16.61
N TYR A 49 30.24 -4.85 -17.45
CA TYR A 49 31.70 -4.83 -17.65
C TYR A 49 32.45 -4.59 -16.34
N ILE A 50 32.05 -3.58 -15.55
CA ILE A 50 32.65 -3.29 -14.25
C ILE A 50 32.46 -4.47 -13.28
N LEU A 51 31.28 -5.07 -13.26
CA LEU A 51 31.00 -6.22 -12.40
C LEU A 51 31.95 -7.38 -12.70
N PHE A 52 32.07 -7.77 -13.97
CA PHE A 52 32.93 -8.90 -14.36
C PHE A 52 34.45 -8.61 -14.19
N THR A 53 34.89 -7.37 -14.37
CA THR A 53 36.32 -7.01 -14.30
C THR A 53 36.79 -6.68 -12.89
N ARG A 54 35.88 -6.19 -12.03
CA ARG A 54 36.22 -5.68 -10.69
C ARG A 54 35.70 -6.52 -9.54
N TYR A 55 34.80 -7.47 -9.82
CA TYR A 55 34.23 -8.31 -8.76
C TYR A 55 35.28 -9.28 -8.23
N LYS A 56 35.55 -9.17 -6.92
CA LYS A 56 36.35 -10.13 -6.18
C LYS A 56 35.42 -10.80 -5.16
N PRO A 57 35.17 -12.11 -5.25
CA PRO A 57 34.38 -12.80 -4.23
C PRO A 57 35.09 -12.72 -2.88
N ALA A 58 34.40 -12.21 -1.89
CA ALA A 58 34.87 -12.28 -0.49
C ALA A 58 34.34 -13.57 0.13
N SER A 59 35.22 -14.39 0.68
CA SER A 59 34.82 -15.54 1.50
C SER A 59 34.38 -15.03 2.87
N ILE A 60 33.10 -14.84 3.08
CA ILE A 60 32.53 -14.47 4.37
C ILE A 60 31.88 -15.72 4.97
N GLU A 61 32.38 -16.21 6.09
CA GLU A 61 31.67 -17.23 6.86
C GLU A 61 30.50 -16.60 7.60
N ILE A 62 29.31 -16.85 7.10
CA ILE A 62 28.06 -16.33 7.67
C ILE A 62 27.52 -17.34 8.67
N ASN A 63 27.42 -16.95 9.93
CA ASN A 63 26.81 -17.78 10.96
C ASN A 63 25.26 -17.65 10.86
N SER A 64 24.57 -18.78 10.67
CA SER A 64 23.11 -18.82 10.51
C SER A 64 22.32 -18.15 11.65
N ASN A 65 22.93 -18.03 12.85
CA ASN A 65 22.27 -17.43 14.00
C ASN A 65 22.85 -16.04 14.35
N SER A 66 23.16 -15.25 13.34
CA SER A 66 23.75 -13.91 13.45
C SER A 66 22.80 -12.82 12.91
N LYS A 67 23.02 -11.58 13.31
CA LYS A 67 22.32 -10.42 12.76
C LYS A 67 22.59 -10.24 11.26
N GLU A 68 23.76 -10.64 10.79
CA GLU A 68 24.12 -10.65 9.38
C GLU A 68 23.15 -11.51 8.56
N THR A 69 22.81 -12.70 9.06
CA THR A 69 21.81 -13.57 8.43
C THR A 69 20.43 -12.91 8.36
N PHE A 70 19.99 -12.23 9.43
CA PHE A 70 18.71 -11.51 9.41
C PHE A 70 18.71 -10.32 8.43
N VAL A 71 19.85 -9.66 8.23
CA VAL A 71 20.01 -8.62 7.20
C VAL A 71 19.94 -9.23 5.80
N LEU A 72 20.57 -10.36 5.57
CA LEU A 72 20.48 -11.09 4.30
C LEU A 72 19.05 -11.55 4.01
N VAL A 73 18.36 -12.11 5.00
CA VAL A 73 16.95 -12.49 4.88
C VAL A 73 16.08 -11.29 4.55
N ASN A 74 16.31 -10.13 5.19
CA ASN A 74 15.63 -8.89 4.83
C ASN A 74 15.88 -8.50 3.37
N ASN A 75 17.13 -8.60 2.89
CA ASN A 75 17.44 -8.30 1.49
C ASN A 75 16.72 -9.27 0.52
N TRP A 76 16.61 -10.56 0.88
CA TRP A 76 15.82 -11.52 0.12
C TRP A 76 14.34 -11.13 0.02
N PHE A 77 13.73 -10.70 1.12
CA PHE A 77 12.35 -10.20 1.09
C PHE A 77 12.21 -8.96 0.20
N MET A 78 13.16 -8.01 0.27
CA MET A 78 13.14 -6.82 -0.59
C MET A 78 13.31 -7.19 -2.08
N MET A 79 14.18 -8.14 -2.40
CA MET A 79 14.33 -8.66 -3.77
C MET A 79 13.06 -9.37 -4.25
N PHE A 80 12.40 -10.12 -3.40
CA PHE A 80 11.13 -10.76 -3.72
C PHE A 80 10.07 -9.71 -4.10
N TYR A 81 9.91 -8.64 -3.32
CA TYR A 81 8.98 -7.56 -3.62
C TYR A 81 9.33 -6.86 -4.94
N LEU A 82 10.61 -6.55 -5.13
CA LEU A 82 11.09 -5.96 -6.38
C LEU A 82 10.72 -6.83 -7.59
N ILE A 83 11.02 -8.12 -7.54
CA ILE A 83 10.72 -9.06 -8.65
C ILE A 83 9.21 -9.17 -8.86
N THR A 84 8.42 -9.27 -7.80
CA THR A 84 6.95 -9.36 -7.91
C THR A 84 6.35 -8.13 -8.57
N VAL A 85 6.79 -6.92 -8.17
CA VAL A 85 6.31 -5.67 -8.78
C VAL A 85 6.79 -5.54 -10.22
N LEU A 86 8.05 -5.89 -10.48
CA LEU A 86 8.62 -5.84 -11.83
C LEU A 86 7.88 -6.79 -12.78
N LEU A 87 7.65 -8.03 -12.36
CA LEU A 87 6.89 -9.01 -13.16
C LEU A 87 5.46 -8.54 -13.40
N GLY A 88 4.76 -8.06 -12.38
CA GLY A 88 3.40 -7.54 -12.52
C GLY A 88 3.29 -6.31 -13.43
N THR A 89 4.36 -5.51 -13.52
CA THR A 89 4.42 -4.34 -14.40
C THR A 89 4.78 -4.72 -15.83
N LEU A 90 5.72 -5.64 -16.02
CA LEU A 90 6.22 -6.04 -17.36
C LEU A 90 5.31 -7.07 -18.03
N TYR A 91 4.64 -7.93 -17.26
CA TYR A 91 3.82 -9.01 -17.81
C TYR A 91 2.74 -8.53 -18.80
N PRO A 92 1.97 -7.45 -18.55
CA PRO A 92 1.02 -6.89 -19.52
C PRO A 92 1.69 -6.46 -20.83
N ILE A 93 2.92 -5.94 -20.77
CA ILE A 93 3.67 -5.50 -21.96
C ILE A 93 4.04 -6.70 -22.84
N PHE A 94 4.54 -7.78 -22.22
CA PHE A 94 4.88 -9.00 -22.93
C PHE A 94 3.66 -9.65 -23.58
N THR A 95 2.52 -9.70 -22.86
CA THR A 95 1.30 -10.28 -23.42
C THR A 95 0.72 -9.45 -24.55
N ASP A 96 0.73 -8.12 -24.45
CA ASP A 96 0.30 -7.24 -25.54
C ASP A 96 1.19 -7.43 -26.79
N ALA A 97 2.51 -7.48 -26.61
CA ALA A 97 3.47 -7.68 -27.71
C ALA A 97 3.37 -9.05 -28.40
N MET A 98 3.03 -10.11 -27.66
CA MET A 98 2.98 -11.48 -28.19
C MET A 98 1.61 -11.91 -28.71
N THR A 99 0.54 -11.42 -28.09
CA THR A 99 -0.84 -11.90 -28.34
C THR A 99 -1.80 -10.82 -28.79
N ASN A 100 -1.38 -9.55 -28.82
CA ASN A 100 -2.23 -8.36 -29.00
C ASN A 100 -3.40 -8.27 -28.00
N ASN A 101 -3.33 -9.02 -26.88
CA ASN A 101 -4.33 -8.99 -25.83
C ASN A 101 -3.90 -8.00 -24.73
N LYS A 102 -4.70 -6.96 -24.54
CA LYS A 102 -4.48 -5.97 -23.46
C LYS A 102 -5.03 -6.53 -22.17
N ILE A 103 -4.13 -6.96 -21.30
CA ILE A 103 -4.45 -7.39 -19.93
C ILE A 103 -3.91 -6.37 -18.92
N SER A 104 -4.49 -6.35 -17.73
CA SER A 104 -3.97 -5.58 -16.60
C SER A 104 -3.77 -6.48 -15.39
N VAL A 105 -2.66 -6.30 -14.69
CA VAL A 105 -2.39 -6.96 -13.42
C VAL A 105 -2.89 -6.06 -12.29
N GLY A 106 -3.89 -6.53 -11.56
CA GLY A 106 -4.58 -5.76 -10.52
C GLY A 106 -4.27 -6.22 -9.09
N PRO A 107 -4.93 -5.59 -8.09
CA PRO A 107 -4.76 -5.91 -6.67
C PRO A 107 -4.86 -7.39 -6.30
N PRO A 108 -5.74 -8.22 -6.91
CA PRO A 108 -5.83 -9.64 -6.55
C PRO A 108 -4.53 -10.41 -6.73
N PHE A 109 -3.77 -10.13 -7.80
CA PHE A 109 -2.46 -10.73 -8.03
C PHE A 109 -1.48 -10.36 -6.92
N TYR A 110 -1.33 -9.07 -6.63
CA TYR A 110 -0.39 -8.60 -5.61
C TYR A 110 -0.78 -9.10 -4.22
N ASN A 111 -2.06 -9.12 -3.90
CA ASN A 111 -2.53 -9.61 -2.60
C ASN A 111 -2.23 -11.10 -2.41
N SER A 112 -2.43 -11.93 -3.44
CA SER A 112 -2.18 -13.38 -3.34
C SER A 112 -0.70 -13.73 -3.21
N VAL A 113 0.18 -12.94 -3.83
CA VAL A 113 1.64 -13.20 -3.86
C VAL A 113 2.34 -12.54 -2.68
N ILE A 114 2.03 -11.27 -2.38
CA ILE A 114 2.78 -10.48 -1.39
C ILE A 114 2.35 -10.80 0.04
N ILE A 115 1.05 -10.99 0.32
CA ILE A 115 0.55 -11.13 1.69
C ILE A 115 1.18 -12.30 2.44
N PRO A 116 1.27 -13.53 1.90
CA PRO A 116 1.90 -14.64 2.61
C PRO A 116 3.34 -14.36 2.99
N VAL A 117 4.06 -13.66 2.11
CA VAL A 117 5.48 -13.31 2.33
C VAL A 117 5.62 -12.19 3.36
N VAL A 118 4.72 -11.20 3.36
CA VAL A 118 4.68 -10.14 4.39
C VAL A 118 4.49 -10.74 5.78
N VAL A 119 3.59 -11.71 5.94
CA VAL A 119 3.35 -12.39 7.23
C VAL A 119 4.66 -12.97 7.77
N ILE A 120 5.39 -13.71 6.95
CA ILE A 120 6.68 -14.31 7.34
C ILE A 120 7.71 -13.21 7.64
N PHE A 121 7.78 -12.18 6.80
CA PHE A 121 8.69 -11.05 6.97
C PHE A 121 8.49 -10.33 8.31
N LEU A 122 7.25 -10.11 8.74
CA LEU A 122 6.96 -9.47 10.03
C LEU A 122 7.50 -10.26 11.23
N PHE A 123 7.50 -11.59 11.17
CA PHE A 123 8.14 -12.42 12.22
C PHE A 123 9.64 -12.20 12.25
N PHE A 124 10.32 -12.22 11.09
CA PHE A 124 11.75 -11.94 11.02
C PHE A 124 12.08 -10.52 11.50
N MET A 125 11.26 -9.55 11.13
CA MET A 125 11.41 -8.15 11.54
C MET A 125 11.22 -7.96 13.06
N ALA A 126 10.35 -8.74 13.69
CA ALA A 126 10.14 -8.70 15.15
C ALA A 126 11.33 -9.26 15.94
N ILE A 127 11.97 -10.30 15.43
CA ILE A 127 13.05 -11.03 16.11
C ILE A 127 14.43 -10.42 15.81
N GLY A 128 14.68 -10.01 14.56
CA GLY A 128 16.00 -9.58 14.06
C GLY A 128 16.70 -8.51 14.87
N PRO A 129 16.04 -7.45 15.39
CA PRO A 129 16.67 -6.43 16.21
C PRO A 129 17.35 -6.93 17.48
N ASN A 130 16.92 -8.06 18.00
CA ASN A 130 17.41 -8.63 19.25
C ASN A 130 18.53 -9.65 19.06
N VAL A 131 18.89 -9.96 17.83
CA VAL A 131 19.99 -10.87 17.49
C VAL A 131 21.32 -10.11 17.52
N LYS A 132 22.40 -10.74 18.02
CA LYS A 132 23.76 -10.19 18.04
C LYS A 132 24.46 -10.37 16.68
N TRP A 133 25.52 -9.57 16.41
CA TRP A 133 26.21 -9.57 15.13
C TRP A 133 26.92 -10.90 14.80
N ILE A 134 27.69 -11.44 15.70
CA ILE A 134 28.62 -12.56 15.39
C ILE A 134 28.02 -13.90 15.79
N LYS A 135 27.57 -14.03 17.01
CA LYS A 135 27.04 -15.30 17.54
C LYS A 135 26.00 -15.04 18.61
N ASN A 136 24.83 -15.61 18.48
CA ASN A 136 23.81 -15.51 19.51
C ASN A 136 23.76 -16.78 20.34
N LYS A 137 23.87 -16.63 21.67
CA LYS A 137 23.39 -17.66 22.59
C LYS A 137 21.87 -17.56 22.56
N PHE A 138 21.21 -18.57 22.07
CA PHE A 138 19.77 -18.76 21.96
C PHE A 138 18.85 -17.52 22.16
N ILE A 139 18.09 -17.21 21.15
CA ILE A 139 16.92 -16.33 21.28
C ILE A 139 16.07 -16.89 22.43
N ASN A 140 15.64 -16.03 23.36
CA ASN A 140 14.82 -16.49 24.48
C ASN A 140 13.42 -16.85 23.97
N PHE A 141 13.30 -18.08 23.44
CA PHE A 141 12.11 -18.58 22.76
C PHE A 141 10.84 -18.45 23.62
N LYS A 142 10.96 -18.62 24.93
CA LYS A 142 9.83 -18.52 25.86
C LYS A 142 9.16 -17.13 25.82
N ILE A 143 9.97 -16.05 25.75
CA ILE A 143 9.44 -14.69 25.70
C ILE A 143 8.71 -14.44 24.37
N TYR A 144 9.30 -14.84 23.24
CA TYR A 144 8.65 -14.68 21.94
C TYR A 144 7.38 -15.53 21.80
N LEU A 145 7.36 -16.71 22.41
CA LEU A 145 6.16 -17.54 22.49
C LEU A 145 5.05 -16.82 23.27
N LEU A 146 5.36 -16.21 24.41
CA LEU A 146 4.38 -15.43 25.19
C LEU A 146 3.87 -14.22 24.41
N ILE A 147 4.75 -13.49 23.72
CA ILE A 147 4.36 -12.36 22.85
C ILE A 147 3.45 -12.85 21.73
N PHE A 148 3.75 -13.99 21.12
CA PHE A 148 2.93 -14.58 20.08
C PHE A 148 1.53 -14.98 20.61
N LEU A 149 1.47 -15.65 21.75
CA LEU A 149 0.20 -16.00 22.38
C LEU A 149 -0.65 -14.77 22.74
N ALA A 150 -0.02 -13.69 23.22
CA ALA A 150 -0.70 -12.43 23.47
C ALA A 150 -1.26 -11.80 22.17
N ALA A 151 -0.50 -11.87 21.07
CA ALA A 151 -0.96 -11.41 19.78
C ALA A 151 -2.16 -12.22 19.26
N VAL A 152 -2.12 -13.54 19.40
CA VAL A 152 -3.23 -14.45 19.04
C VAL A 152 -4.46 -14.16 19.89
N LEU A 153 -4.29 -13.98 21.20
CA LEU A 153 -5.40 -13.66 22.11
C LEU A 153 -6.08 -12.34 21.74
N LEU A 154 -5.30 -11.29 21.49
CA LEU A 154 -5.85 -9.99 21.10
C LEU A 154 -6.52 -10.06 19.72
N ASN A 155 -5.95 -10.80 18.77
CA ASN A 155 -6.58 -11.04 17.47
C ASN A 155 -7.94 -11.74 17.66
N PHE A 156 -8.01 -12.77 18.49
CA PHE A 156 -9.27 -13.47 18.78
C PHE A 156 -10.32 -12.51 19.36
N ILE A 157 -9.93 -11.64 20.31
CA ILE A 157 -10.81 -10.61 20.87
C ILE A 157 -11.33 -9.67 19.79
N ILE A 158 -10.43 -9.12 18.93
CA ILE A 158 -10.82 -8.21 17.83
C ILE A 158 -11.84 -8.88 16.92
N PHE A 159 -11.58 -10.08 16.45
CA PHE A 159 -12.45 -10.74 15.48
C PHE A 159 -13.73 -11.36 16.08
N SER A 160 -13.78 -11.61 17.39
CA SER A 160 -15.01 -12.05 18.07
C SER A 160 -16.11 -10.98 18.05
N PHE A 161 -15.72 -9.70 18.05
CA PHE A 161 -16.67 -8.57 17.94
C PHE A 161 -17.19 -8.37 16.50
N PHE A 162 -16.46 -8.83 15.50
CA PHE A 162 -16.71 -8.53 14.09
C PHE A 162 -16.94 -9.82 13.30
N LYS A 163 -17.93 -10.53 13.36
CA LYS A 163 -18.34 -11.79 12.67
C LYS A 163 -17.73 -12.07 11.27
N SER A 164 -16.55 -11.57 10.96
CA SER A 164 -15.84 -11.72 9.68
C SER A 164 -14.58 -12.55 9.90
N TYR A 165 -14.52 -13.73 9.28
CA TYR A 165 -13.40 -14.66 9.42
C TYR A 165 -12.69 -14.86 8.07
N SER A 166 -11.67 -14.06 7.79
CA SER A 166 -10.72 -14.35 6.73
C SER A 166 -9.41 -14.87 7.35
N VAL A 167 -8.95 -16.03 6.93
CA VAL A 167 -7.69 -16.63 7.40
C VAL A 167 -6.52 -15.66 7.13
N ILE A 168 -6.49 -15.07 5.95
CA ILE A 168 -5.45 -14.11 5.54
C ILE A 168 -5.44 -12.89 6.45
N SER A 169 -6.61 -12.30 6.72
CA SER A 169 -6.72 -11.13 7.63
C SER A 169 -6.26 -11.46 9.04
N ASN A 170 -6.61 -12.63 9.57
CA ASN A 170 -6.14 -13.07 10.89
C ASN A 170 -4.61 -13.19 10.92
N LEU A 171 -3.99 -13.80 9.90
CA LEU A 171 -2.53 -13.93 9.82
C LEU A 171 -1.82 -12.58 9.77
N ILE A 172 -2.35 -11.62 9.01
CA ILE A 172 -1.81 -10.25 8.94
C ILE A 172 -1.92 -9.57 10.31
N VAL A 173 -3.06 -9.66 10.99
CA VAL A 173 -3.27 -9.02 12.28
C VAL A 173 -2.39 -9.67 13.36
N ILE A 174 -2.29 -11.00 13.41
CA ILE A 174 -1.43 -11.69 14.37
C ILE A 174 0.04 -11.30 14.16
N SER A 175 0.53 -11.32 12.92
CA SER A 175 1.94 -11.01 12.64
C SER A 175 2.28 -9.53 12.89
N SER A 176 1.36 -8.60 12.61
CA SER A 176 1.55 -7.19 12.92
C SER A 176 1.51 -6.92 14.44
N LEU A 177 0.59 -7.53 15.18
CA LEU A 177 0.55 -7.46 16.65
C LEU A 177 1.80 -8.07 17.28
N PHE A 178 2.30 -9.16 16.73
CA PHE A 178 3.56 -9.77 17.18
C PHE A 178 4.73 -8.81 17.02
N LEU A 179 4.84 -8.11 15.89
CA LEU A 179 5.85 -7.07 15.67
C LEU A 179 5.69 -5.90 16.65
N ILE A 180 4.47 -5.42 16.86
CA ILE A 180 4.17 -4.32 17.79
C ILE A 180 4.58 -4.70 19.21
N PHE A 181 4.12 -5.84 19.72
CA PHE A 181 4.42 -6.28 21.08
C PHE A 181 5.92 -6.56 21.27
N SER A 182 6.59 -7.15 20.27
CA SER A 182 8.05 -7.33 20.30
C SER A 182 8.78 -5.99 20.34
N SER A 183 8.31 -4.98 19.61
CA SER A 183 8.89 -3.63 19.60
C SER A 183 8.68 -2.91 20.93
N ILE A 184 7.49 -3.05 21.55
CA ILE A 184 7.19 -2.54 22.89
C ILE A 184 8.09 -3.22 23.93
N PHE A 185 8.22 -4.54 23.87
CA PHE A 185 9.12 -5.28 24.77
C PHE A 185 10.56 -4.76 24.72
N ASN A 186 11.03 -4.33 23.53
CA ASN A 186 12.36 -3.76 23.35
C ASN A 186 12.55 -2.40 24.04
N ILE A 187 11.48 -1.67 24.36
CA ILE A 187 11.55 -0.42 25.15
C ILE A 187 12.02 -0.72 26.56
N PHE A 188 11.53 -1.80 27.16
CA PHE A 188 11.87 -2.21 28.54
C PHE A 188 13.26 -2.85 28.64
N LYS A 189 13.83 -3.29 27.54
CA LYS A 189 15.15 -3.93 27.49
C LYS A 189 16.25 -2.89 27.31
N LYS A 190 16.74 -2.27 28.41
CA LYS A 190 17.73 -1.18 28.41
C LYS A 190 18.98 -1.45 27.56
N SER A 191 19.46 -2.70 27.48
CA SER A 191 20.70 -3.05 26.77
C SER A 191 20.65 -2.96 25.24
N SER A 192 19.46 -2.89 24.63
CA SER A 192 19.29 -2.84 23.17
C SER A 192 18.41 -1.69 22.70
N PHE A 193 18.11 -0.74 23.58
CA PHE A 193 17.20 0.36 23.27
C PHE A 193 17.79 1.31 22.21
N ASN A 194 17.11 1.40 21.09
CA ASN A 194 17.40 2.33 20.01
C ASN A 194 16.08 3.01 19.59
N PHE A 195 15.89 4.23 20.05
CA PHE A 195 14.64 4.99 19.87
C PHE A 195 14.16 5.09 18.41
N PRO A 196 15.01 5.52 17.43
CA PRO A 196 14.60 5.56 16.02
C PRO A 196 14.13 4.21 15.49
N ARG A 197 14.86 3.14 15.82
CA ARG A 197 14.50 1.78 15.41
C ARG A 197 13.17 1.33 16.00
N VAL A 198 12.93 1.59 17.27
CA VAL A 198 11.68 1.21 17.94
C VAL A 198 10.50 1.93 17.30
N ILE A 199 10.62 3.24 17.05
CA ILE A 199 9.58 4.01 16.35
C ILE A 199 9.30 3.42 14.97
N SER A 200 10.34 3.17 14.16
CA SER A 200 10.16 2.64 12.81
C SER A 200 9.47 1.27 12.82
N HIS A 201 9.87 0.35 13.72
CA HIS A 201 9.25 -0.97 13.81
C HIS A 201 7.81 -0.93 14.33
N LEU A 202 7.54 -0.09 15.34
CA LEU A 202 6.18 0.13 15.83
C LEU A 202 5.28 0.71 14.75
N SER A 203 5.75 1.76 14.07
CA SER A 203 4.98 2.42 13.01
C SER A 203 4.70 1.47 11.85
N PHE A 204 5.66 0.65 11.46
CA PHE A 204 5.45 -0.35 10.42
C PHE A 204 4.46 -1.44 10.86
N GLY A 205 4.55 -1.90 12.11
CA GLY A 205 3.59 -2.82 12.69
C GLY A 205 2.16 -2.25 12.70
N PHE A 206 1.99 -1.00 13.12
CA PHE A 206 0.70 -0.31 13.08
C PHE A 206 0.21 -0.09 11.65
N LEU A 207 1.09 0.27 10.72
CA LEU A 207 0.74 0.44 9.31
C LEU A 207 0.11 -0.85 8.75
N ILE A 208 0.77 -1.99 8.92
CA ILE A 208 0.26 -3.27 8.43
C ILE A 208 -1.01 -3.69 9.17
N LEU A 209 -1.09 -3.44 10.49
CA LEU A 209 -2.29 -3.71 11.28
C LEU A 209 -3.49 -2.93 10.74
N PHE A 210 -3.35 -1.61 10.55
CA PHE A 210 -4.46 -0.78 10.09
C PHE A 210 -4.82 -1.05 8.63
N ILE A 211 -3.87 -1.39 7.75
CA ILE A 211 -4.15 -1.86 6.39
C ILE A 211 -4.96 -3.17 6.44
N GLY A 212 -4.55 -4.14 7.26
CA GLY A 212 -5.26 -5.41 7.40
C GLY A 212 -6.68 -5.24 7.95
N LEU A 213 -6.86 -4.42 8.98
CA LEU A 213 -8.17 -4.11 9.54
C LEU A 213 -9.04 -3.31 8.56
N ASN A 214 -8.46 -2.32 7.87
CA ASN A 214 -9.15 -1.56 6.83
C ASN A 214 -9.66 -2.49 5.73
N HIS A 215 -8.80 -3.34 5.19
CA HIS A 215 -9.17 -4.28 4.12
C HIS A 215 -10.31 -5.22 4.55
N ASN A 216 -10.27 -5.73 5.77
CA ASN A 216 -11.26 -6.68 6.27
C ASN A 216 -12.61 -6.05 6.59
N PHE A 217 -12.63 -4.80 7.06
CA PHE A 217 -13.84 -4.12 7.52
C PHE A 217 -14.34 -3.01 6.59
N SER A 218 -13.73 -2.84 5.42
CA SER A 218 -14.22 -1.95 4.39
C SER A 218 -15.53 -2.47 3.80
N VAL A 219 -16.42 -1.53 3.52
CA VAL A 219 -17.67 -1.80 2.80
C VAL A 219 -17.62 -1.05 1.49
N GLU A 220 -17.88 -1.74 0.39
CA GLU A 220 -17.98 -1.16 -0.94
C GLU A 220 -19.32 -1.55 -1.56
N LYS A 221 -20.03 -0.56 -2.10
CA LYS A 221 -21.32 -0.73 -2.77
C LYS A 221 -21.33 0.04 -4.09
N ASP A 222 -21.77 -0.62 -5.12
CA ASP A 222 -21.93 -0.06 -6.47
C ASP A 222 -23.37 -0.31 -6.92
N PHE A 223 -24.09 0.77 -7.25
CA PHE A 223 -25.50 0.71 -7.59
C PHE A 223 -25.94 1.95 -8.35
N ASN A 224 -27.10 1.82 -9.03
CA ASN A 224 -27.72 2.94 -9.75
C ASN A 224 -28.83 3.56 -8.91
N LEU A 225 -28.95 4.89 -8.98
CA LEU A 225 -29.93 5.69 -8.26
C LEU A 225 -30.42 6.85 -9.12
N LYS A 226 -31.72 7.14 -9.04
CA LYS A 226 -32.37 8.28 -9.70
C LYS A 226 -32.58 9.43 -8.72
N VAL A 227 -32.68 10.66 -9.23
CA VAL A 227 -33.03 11.84 -8.41
C VAL A 227 -34.40 11.63 -7.76
N GLY A 228 -34.51 11.88 -6.46
CA GLY A 228 -35.70 11.65 -5.65
C GLY A 228 -35.90 10.21 -5.19
N GLU A 229 -35.06 9.28 -5.63
CA GLU A 229 -35.17 7.86 -5.27
C GLU A 229 -34.41 7.57 -3.96
N THR A 230 -34.96 6.65 -3.19
CA THR A 230 -34.33 6.09 -1.98
C THR A 230 -34.03 4.62 -2.20
N LYS A 231 -32.81 4.20 -1.93
CA LYS A 231 -32.38 2.81 -2.01
C LYS A 231 -31.72 2.38 -0.71
N GLN A 232 -32.12 1.22 -0.21
CA GLN A 232 -31.49 0.60 0.95
C GLN A 232 -30.65 -0.59 0.49
N ILE A 233 -29.39 -0.62 0.93
CA ILE A 233 -28.45 -1.70 0.63
C ILE A 233 -27.75 -2.05 1.96
N ASP A 234 -27.97 -3.24 2.44
CA ASP A 234 -27.54 -3.71 3.76
C ASP A 234 -27.93 -2.71 4.87
N ASN A 235 -26.94 -2.22 5.61
CA ASN A 235 -27.12 -1.26 6.70
C ASN A 235 -27.08 0.20 6.26
N PHE A 236 -27.13 0.49 4.96
CA PHE A 236 -27.08 1.86 4.45
C PHE A 236 -28.33 2.21 3.68
N LYS A 237 -28.86 3.40 3.95
CA LYS A 237 -29.96 3.98 3.18
C LYS A 237 -29.44 5.20 2.43
N PHE A 238 -29.59 5.18 1.10
CA PHE A 238 -29.13 6.22 0.20
C PHE A 238 -30.32 6.95 -0.38
N TYR A 239 -30.23 8.30 -0.44
CA TYR A 239 -31.25 9.15 -1.05
C TYR A 239 -30.56 10.24 -1.86
N LEU A 240 -30.79 10.27 -3.18
CA LEU A 240 -30.31 11.33 -4.05
C LEU A 240 -31.34 12.46 -4.07
N LYS A 241 -31.06 13.53 -3.31
CA LYS A 241 -32.02 14.62 -3.10
C LYS A 241 -32.20 15.46 -4.35
N ASP A 242 -31.10 16.02 -4.86
CA ASP A 242 -31.07 16.93 -6.00
C ASP A 242 -29.72 16.93 -6.70
N LEU A 243 -29.70 17.58 -7.86
CA LEU A 243 -28.49 17.87 -8.64
C LEU A 243 -28.38 19.36 -8.83
N LYS A 244 -27.22 19.94 -8.53
CA LYS A 244 -26.93 21.36 -8.79
C LYS A 244 -25.95 21.48 -9.94
N LEU A 245 -26.30 22.30 -10.92
CA LEU A 245 -25.43 22.63 -12.03
C LEU A 245 -24.77 23.97 -11.73
N THR A 246 -23.44 23.99 -11.75
CA THR A 246 -22.65 25.22 -11.60
C THR A 246 -21.65 25.31 -12.73
N GLN A 247 -21.31 26.54 -13.13
CA GLN A 247 -20.30 26.81 -14.14
C GLN A 247 -19.14 27.55 -13.51
N ASP A 248 -17.95 27.06 -13.75
CA ASP A 248 -16.69 27.69 -13.41
C ASP A 248 -16.01 28.20 -14.70
N THR A 249 -14.83 28.79 -14.57
CA THR A 249 -14.10 29.40 -15.70
C THR A 249 -13.67 28.41 -16.78
N ASN A 250 -13.39 27.15 -16.40
CA ASN A 250 -12.82 26.13 -17.30
C ASN A 250 -13.64 24.83 -17.35
N TYR A 251 -14.68 24.69 -16.55
CA TYR A 251 -15.50 23.48 -16.49
C TYR A 251 -16.91 23.75 -15.98
N LYS A 252 -17.82 22.85 -16.33
CA LYS A 252 -19.17 22.76 -15.76
C LYS A 252 -19.21 21.65 -14.74
N THR A 253 -19.88 21.87 -13.61
CA THR A 253 -20.00 20.88 -12.54
C THR A 253 -21.44 20.49 -12.32
N ILE A 254 -21.69 19.19 -12.25
CA ILE A 254 -22.95 18.62 -11.77
C ILE A 254 -22.65 18.05 -10.37
N THR A 255 -23.15 18.71 -9.33
CA THR A 255 -22.97 18.28 -7.93
C THR A 255 -24.21 17.56 -7.45
N GLY A 256 -24.08 16.29 -7.09
CA GLY A 256 -25.14 15.51 -6.47
C GLY A 256 -25.22 15.75 -4.96
N GLN A 257 -26.42 15.89 -4.38
CA GLN A 257 -26.62 15.87 -2.94
C GLN A 257 -27.16 14.50 -2.50
N LEU A 258 -26.27 13.64 -2.02
CA LEU A 258 -26.66 12.33 -1.51
C LEU A 258 -26.68 12.30 0.03
N LYS A 259 -27.84 11.93 0.57
CA LYS A 259 -27.99 11.60 1.98
C LYS A 259 -27.68 10.12 2.16
N VAL A 260 -26.75 9.81 3.06
CA VAL A 260 -26.37 8.46 3.44
C VAL A 260 -26.64 8.27 4.91
N ASN A 261 -27.54 7.34 5.24
CA ASN A 261 -27.87 6.99 6.63
C ASN A 261 -27.28 5.61 6.90
N ASP A 262 -26.36 5.54 7.85
CA ASP A 262 -25.86 4.27 8.39
C ASP A 262 -26.82 3.81 9.50
N LEU A 263 -27.60 2.79 9.21
CA LEU A 263 -28.63 2.27 10.11
C LEU A 263 -28.06 1.62 11.39
N PHE A 264 -26.80 1.19 11.32
CA PHE A 264 -26.12 0.62 12.49
C PHE A 264 -25.65 1.69 13.48
N THR A 265 -25.04 2.77 12.96
CA THR A 265 -24.53 3.88 13.81
C THR A 265 -25.56 4.99 14.00
N LYS A 266 -26.69 4.95 13.29
CA LYS A 266 -27.72 6.00 13.24
C LYS A 266 -27.19 7.38 12.83
N GLU A 267 -26.05 7.41 12.12
CA GLU A 267 -25.45 8.64 11.61
C GLU A 267 -26.03 8.98 10.23
N GLU A 268 -26.48 10.21 10.06
CA GLU A 268 -26.84 10.77 8.75
C GLU A 268 -25.71 11.66 8.24
N ARG A 269 -25.36 11.51 6.96
CA ARG A 269 -24.33 12.30 6.30
C ARG A 269 -24.82 12.77 4.93
N ILE A 270 -24.41 13.98 4.55
CA ILE A 270 -24.64 14.52 3.22
C ILE A 270 -23.32 14.52 2.48
N LEU A 271 -23.24 13.70 1.44
CA LEU A 271 -22.07 13.61 0.55
C LEU A 271 -22.40 14.34 -0.76
N LYS A 272 -21.42 15.05 -1.31
CA LYS A 272 -21.57 15.90 -2.49
C LYS A 272 -20.56 15.52 -3.58
N PRO A 273 -20.73 14.38 -4.27
CA PRO A 273 -19.88 14.01 -5.41
C PRO A 273 -20.13 14.94 -6.59
N GLU A 274 -19.12 15.11 -7.44
CA GLU A 274 -19.20 16.00 -8.59
C GLU A 274 -18.84 15.28 -9.88
N ILE A 275 -19.53 15.65 -10.97
CA ILE A 275 -19.14 15.31 -12.32
C ILE A 275 -18.67 16.61 -12.95
N ARG A 276 -17.39 16.68 -13.35
CA ARG A 276 -16.82 17.87 -13.99
C ARG A 276 -16.61 17.63 -15.47
N ILE A 277 -17.10 18.57 -16.26
CA ILE A 277 -17.02 18.57 -17.71
C ILE A 277 -16.11 19.74 -18.10
N TYR A 278 -14.86 19.43 -18.46
CA TYR A 278 -13.88 20.43 -18.87
C TYR A 278 -14.08 20.82 -20.32
N ASP A 279 -13.89 22.12 -20.64
CA ASP A 279 -14.06 22.64 -21.98
C ASP A 279 -12.80 22.47 -22.84
N ASN A 280 -11.60 22.59 -22.24
CA ASN A 280 -10.32 22.47 -22.94
C ASN A 280 -9.22 21.84 -22.06
N PRO A 281 -8.74 20.61 -22.38
CA PRO A 281 -9.32 19.68 -23.36
C PRO A 281 -10.68 19.16 -22.91
N LYS A 282 -11.52 18.76 -23.86
CA LYS A 282 -12.83 18.17 -23.53
C LYS A 282 -12.65 16.85 -22.81
N THR A 283 -12.74 16.88 -21.48
CA THR A 283 -12.61 15.71 -20.62
C THR A 283 -13.71 15.70 -19.57
N LEU A 284 -14.11 14.50 -19.17
CA LEU A 284 -15.08 14.26 -18.12
C LEU A 284 -14.35 13.64 -16.93
N THR A 285 -14.49 14.22 -15.74
CA THR A 285 -13.94 13.63 -14.51
C THR A 285 -15.02 13.45 -13.46
N TYR A 286 -14.82 12.46 -12.59
CA TYR A 286 -15.72 12.12 -11.49
C TYR A 286 -15.04 12.40 -10.18
N GLU A 287 -15.43 13.47 -9.50
CA GLU A 287 -14.83 13.90 -8.26
C GLU A 287 -15.54 13.29 -7.06
N ALA A 288 -14.77 12.68 -6.19
CA ALA A 288 -15.30 12.04 -5.01
C ALA A 288 -15.65 13.04 -3.92
N SER A 289 -16.77 12.80 -3.25
CA SER A 289 -17.03 13.40 -1.94
C SER A 289 -16.42 12.53 -0.85
N ILE A 290 -15.50 13.09 -0.07
CA ILE A 290 -14.83 12.38 1.02
C ILE A 290 -15.16 13.07 2.33
N GLN A 291 -15.64 12.32 3.32
CA GLN A 291 -15.79 12.78 4.69
C GLN A 291 -15.03 11.85 5.63
N SER A 292 -14.02 12.40 6.29
CA SER A 292 -13.12 11.68 7.17
C SER A 292 -13.39 11.98 8.64
N ASN A 293 -13.24 10.98 9.48
CA ASN A 293 -13.13 11.12 10.93
C ASN A 293 -12.06 10.16 11.49
N PHE A 294 -11.81 10.20 12.80
CA PHE A 294 -10.77 9.36 13.42
C PHE A 294 -11.00 7.84 13.28
N LEU A 295 -12.23 7.40 13.02
CA LEU A 295 -12.58 5.99 12.96
C LEU A 295 -12.78 5.49 11.54
N ARG A 296 -13.21 6.35 10.60
CA ARG A 296 -13.60 5.91 9.27
C ARG A 296 -13.69 7.06 8.27
N ASP A 297 -13.48 6.72 7.01
CA ASP A 297 -13.75 7.60 5.87
C ASP A 297 -14.96 7.09 5.11
N TYR A 298 -15.79 8.03 4.68
CA TYR A 298 -16.86 7.80 3.73
C TYR A 298 -16.46 8.44 2.41
N TYR A 299 -16.38 7.63 1.39
CA TYR A 299 -16.02 8.00 0.03
C TYR A 299 -17.19 7.70 -0.88
N LEU A 300 -17.58 8.65 -1.72
CA LEU A 300 -18.69 8.48 -2.64
C LEU A 300 -18.38 9.17 -3.96
N THR A 301 -18.48 8.43 -5.07
CA THR A 301 -18.43 8.95 -6.43
C THR A 301 -19.78 8.78 -7.11
N MET A 302 -20.05 9.65 -8.07
CA MET A 302 -21.23 9.61 -8.91
C MET A 302 -20.78 9.72 -10.37
N SER A 303 -21.30 8.85 -11.23
CA SER A 303 -21.09 8.93 -12.67
C SER A 303 -22.41 8.86 -13.43
N ASN A 304 -22.47 9.48 -14.59
CA ASN A 304 -23.63 9.40 -15.47
C ASN A 304 -23.68 8.05 -16.20
N ILE A 305 -24.87 7.61 -16.51
CA ILE A 305 -25.15 6.47 -17.38
C ILE A 305 -25.70 7.02 -18.69
N ASP A 306 -25.08 6.68 -19.80
CA ASP A 306 -25.51 7.19 -21.10
C ASP A 306 -26.99 6.86 -21.42
N ARG A 307 -27.72 7.87 -21.84
CA ARG A 307 -29.16 7.78 -22.22
C ARG A 307 -30.07 7.27 -21.09
N SER A 308 -29.73 7.54 -19.83
CA SER A 308 -30.50 7.13 -18.65
C SER A 308 -30.67 8.30 -17.68
N ASP A 309 -31.76 8.31 -16.94
CA ASP A 309 -31.98 9.20 -15.79
C ASP A 309 -31.33 8.71 -14.51
N TYR A 310 -30.64 7.58 -14.59
CA TYR A 310 -29.93 6.99 -13.47
C TYR A 310 -28.48 7.40 -13.43
N TYR A 311 -27.97 7.56 -12.22
CA TYR A 311 -26.55 7.79 -11.93
C TYR A 311 -25.97 6.54 -11.25
N ASN A 312 -24.80 6.14 -11.68
CA ASN A 312 -24.07 5.09 -10.98
C ASN A 312 -23.39 5.70 -9.76
N ILE A 313 -23.65 5.12 -8.60
CA ILE A 313 -23.13 5.55 -7.30
C ILE A 313 -22.19 4.47 -6.78
N LYS A 314 -20.94 4.84 -6.58
CA LYS A 314 -19.96 3.98 -5.89
C LYS A 314 -19.69 4.55 -4.51
N PHE A 315 -20.12 3.81 -3.49
CA PHE A 315 -19.95 4.15 -2.08
C PHE A 315 -18.93 3.24 -1.42
N GLN A 316 -18.02 3.84 -0.63
CA GLN A 316 -17.06 3.10 0.16
C GLN A 316 -17.02 3.67 1.58
N LYS A 317 -17.06 2.77 2.58
CA LYS A 317 -16.78 3.06 3.98
C LYS A 317 -15.47 2.38 4.35
N LYS A 318 -14.43 3.18 4.62
CA LYS A 318 -13.07 2.69 4.90
C LYS A 318 -12.70 3.01 6.35
N PRO A 319 -12.64 2.00 7.24
CA PRO A 319 -12.26 2.24 8.62
C PRO A 319 -10.76 2.51 8.75
N LEU A 320 -10.40 3.31 9.77
CA LEU A 320 -9.03 3.52 10.23
C LEU A 320 -8.06 4.15 9.20
N MET A 321 -8.55 4.81 8.13
CA MET A 321 -7.71 5.42 7.11
C MET A 321 -6.72 6.45 7.68
N ILE A 322 -7.16 7.29 8.59
CA ILE A 322 -6.30 8.31 9.23
C ILE A 322 -5.13 7.68 9.98
N TRP A 323 -5.34 6.51 10.59
CA TRP A 323 -4.30 5.79 11.32
C TRP A 323 -3.24 5.18 10.40
N ILE A 324 -3.62 4.81 9.17
CA ILE A 324 -2.68 4.40 8.12
C ILE A 324 -1.74 5.58 7.81
N TRP A 325 -2.28 6.79 7.59
CA TRP A 325 -1.49 7.98 7.30
C TRP A 325 -0.60 8.40 8.48
N ILE A 326 -1.13 8.34 9.71
CA ILE A 326 -0.33 8.61 10.93
C ILE A 326 0.82 7.60 11.04
N SER A 327 0.58 6.32 10.74
CA SER A 327 1.62 5.30 10.78
C SER A 327 2.71 5.55 9.74
N VAL A 328 2.37 6.01 8.54
CA VAL A 328 3.36 6.40 7.51
C VAL A 328 4.16 7.62 7.96
N ALA A 329 3.51 8.64 8.50
CA ALA A 329 4.19 9.84 8.99
C ALA A 329 5.16 9.51 10.15
N THR A 330 4.73 8.68 11.11
CA THR A 330 5.59 8.26 12.23
C THR A 330 6.72 7.33 11.78
N LEU A 331 6.51 6.50 10.75
CA LEU A 331 7.57 5.70 10.13
C LEU A 331 8.64 6.59 9.51
N SER A 332 8.24 7.63 8.79
CA SER A 332 9.14 8.63 8.19
C SER A 332 9.94 9.38 9.26
N LEU A 333 9.29 9.75 10.38
CA LEU A 333 9.97 10.35 11.53
C LEU A 333 11.01 9.42 12.13
N GLY A 334 10.73 8.12 12.24
CA GLY A 334 11.68 7.12 12.72
C GLY A 334 12.94 7.06 11.83
N GLY A 335 12.77 7.10 10.51
CA GLY A 335 13.87 7.18 9.54
C GLY A 335 14.70 8.47 9.71
N PHE A 336 14.03 9.62 9.80
CA PHE A 336 14.69 10.92 10.00
C PHE A 336 15.50 10.98 11.32
N LEU A 337 14.93 10.51 12.41
CA LEU A 337 15.64 10.43 13.69
C LEU A 337 16.86 9.50 13.63
N SER A 338 16.82 8.45 12.81
CA SER A 338 17.97 7.58 12.58
C SER A 338 19.12 8.33 11.89
N LEU A 339 18.81 9.20 10.91
CA LEU A 339 19.82 10.03 10.23
C LEU A 339 20.49 11.01 11.19
N ILE A 340 19.70 11.72 12.02
CA ILE A 340 20.24 12.68 13.01
C ILE A 340 21.15 11.96 14.01
N ARG A 341 20.75 10.79 14.46
CA ARG A 341 21.56 9.99 15.37
C ARG A 341 22.88 9.57 14.73
N HIS A 342 22.86 9.14 13.48
CA HIS A 342 24.08 8.74 12.76
C HIS A 342 25.04 9.91 12.57
N ALA A 343 24.51 11.08 12.22
CA ALA A 343 25.30 12.31 12.06
C ALA A 343 25.98 12.80 13.37
N LYS A 344 25.47 12.43 14.54
CA LYS A 344 26.07 12.79 15.85
C LYS A 344 27.22 11.88 16.26
N TYR A 345 27.35 10.68 15.69
CA TYR A 345 28.34 9.69 16.07
C TYR A 345 29.45 9.49 15.02
N ASN A 346 29.35 10.15 13.89
CA ASN A 346 30.39 10.35 12.88
C ASN A 346 30.93 11.79 12.93
#